data_bd65e2259a2f21a6f074f37d3d956511
#
_entry.id   bd65e2259a2f21a6f074f37d3d956511
#
_cell.length_a   1.000
_cell.length_b   1.000
_cell.length_c   1.000
_cell.angle_alpha   90.00
_cell.angle_beta   90.00
_cell.angle_gamma   90.00
#
_symmetry.space_group_name_H-M   'P 1'
#
loop_
_entity.id
_entity.type
_entity.pdbx_description
1 polymer ?
#
loop_
_entity_poly.entity_id
_entity_poly.type
_entity_poly.pdbx_seq_one_letter_code
_entity_poly.pdbx_strand_id
1 'polypeptide(L)'
;MIELKNFKLDLEDFIKKIVIIASENVDSVEDSDEYVPIFYDSGEYKKTQLVKKKDWGYFARQSIRKEITELREYRILMKYLNQKEFEHINLKIPNTLEDIPILMTRDYLSDAGEFTFKRKSFDKIFKKFLAFIENFSEDEYIIPLFNFDSDIKKSMVMNDFKIRRITKKEFTMITKIEENHKKMPKIFTKLTHVIEIQNTSTKEFLDYEIIQNKVKKIIESLSLIETGTPEFGTIYRNINKPWIQFDFDGYVEKLPKEMMIFKKNKKRKLENFYSILDRINFQLKEHMFLKVAKDRFVMALSREDTIDKLIDHMIIIEALYATEKTELTHRISTRVATLIGKNDSEMYELHKQMKNIYDVRSRIVHGEDLNKVKIKPDEAVQKLIEINRKSLEYFLNMTKHYNERLQSAILADLDRGIMDRDFLKEFRKNKLK
;
A
#
# COMPACT_ATOMS: atom_id res chain seq x y z
N MET A 1 -11.91 -12.60 -35.14
CA MET A 1 -11.95 -14.09 -35.04
C MET A 1 -11.07 -14.79 -36.05
N ILE A 2 -11.06 -14.40 -37.35
CA ILE A 2 -10.19 -15.03 -38.40
C ILE A 2 -8.71 -14.79 -38.12
N GLU A 3 -8.34 -13.58 -37.67
CA GLU A 3 -6.96 -13.21 -37.35
C GLU A 3 -6.37 -14.00 -36.19
N LEU A 4 -7.13 -14.25 -35.12
CA LEU A 4 -6.66 -15.07 -33.99
C LEU A 4 -6.40 -16.52 -34.37
N LYS A 5 -7.14 -17.07 -35.33
CA LYS A 5 -6.93 -18.41 -35.81
C LYS A 5 -5.62 -18.49 -36.60
N ASN A 6 -5.36 -17.53 -37.48
CA ASN A 6 -4.11 -17.42 -38.22
C ASN A 6 -2.92 -17.17 -37.28
N PHE A 7 -3.07 -16.24 -36.33
CA PHE A 7 -2.08 -15.98 -35.27
C PHE A 7 -1.72 -17.27 -34.51
N LYS A 8 -2.72 -18.12 -34.18
CA LYS A 8 -2.47 -19.38 -33.48
C LYS A 8 -1.61 -20.33 -34.33
N LEU A 9 -1.84 -20.42 -35.62
CA LEU A 9 -1.08 -21.25 -36.54
C LEU A 9 0.37 -20.76 -36.70
N ASP A 10 0.52 -19.46 -36.92
CA ASP A 10 1.83 -18.83 -37.06
C ASP A 10 2.64 -18.91 -35.74
N LEU A 11 1.99 -18.79 -34.60
CA LEU A 11 2.61 -19.00 -33.28
C LEU A 11 3.05 -20.46 -33.08
N GLU A 12 2.25 -21.41 -33.54
CA GLU A 12 2.61 -22.84 -33.48
C GLU A 12 3.86 -23.13 -34.30
N ASP A 13 3.93 -22.58 -35.52
CA ASP A 13 5.11 -22.77 -36.42
C ASP A 13 6.33 -22.05 -35.83
N PHE A 14 6.16 -20.87 -35.24
CA PHE A 14 7.21 -20.18 -34.50
C PHE A 14 7.76 -21.04 -33.36
N ILE A 15 6.90 -21.58 -32.50
CA ILE A 15 7.31 -22.41 -31.35
C ILE A 15 8.03 -23.68 -31.82
N LYS A 16 7.56 -24.32 -32.89
CA LYS A 16 8.25 -25.48 -33.48
C LYS A 16 9.68 -25.15 -33.94
N LYS A 17 9.86 -24.00 -34.59
CA LYS A 17 11.21 -23.52 -34.98
C LYS A 17 12.10 -23.27 -33.76
N ILE A 18 11.57 -22.62 -32.74
CA ILE A 18 12.33 -22.36 -31.51
C ILE A 18 12.75 -23.67 -30.83
N VAL A 19 11.87 -24.66 -30.78
CA VAL A 19 12.20 -25.98 -30.21
C VAL A 19 13.41 -26.60 -30.93
N ILE A 20 13.51 -26.47 -32.26
CA ILE A 20 14.65 -26.95 -33.02
C ILE A 20 15.92 -26.17 -32.66
N ILE A 21 15.87 -24.84 -32.69
CA ILE A 21 17.02 -23.99 -32.34
C ILE A 21 17.48 -24.29 -30.91
N ALA A 22 16.55 -24.44 -29.99
CA ALA A 22 16.85 -24.76 -28.60
C ALA A 22 17.50 -26.13 -28.45
N SER A 23 17.09 -27.13 -29.23
CA SER A 23 17.71 -28.47 -29.24
C SER A 23 19.14 -28.47 -29.78
N GLU A 24 19.46 -27.60 -30.72
CA GLU A 24 20.81 -27.44 -31.29
C GLU A 24 21.78 -26.70 -30.35
N ASN A 25 21.26 -25.96 -29.40
CA ASN A 25 22.02 -25.13 -28.44
C ASN A 25 21.96 -25.67 -26.99
N VAL A 26 21.72 -26.96 -26.78
CA VAL A 26 21.56 -27.60 -25.47
C VAL A 26 22.74 -27.35 -24.52
N ASP A 27 23.97 -27.33 -25.06
CA ASP A 27 25.20 -27.16 -24.28
C ASP A 27 25.33 -25.75 -23.67
N SER A 28 24.50 -24.79 -24.11
CA SER A 28 24.46 -23.43 -23.53
C SER A 28 23.47 -23.29 -22.39
N VAL A 29 22.73 -24.34 -22.02
CA VAL A 29 21.80 -24.35 -20.86
C VAL A 29 22.59 -24.68 -19.63
N GLU A 30 23.05 -23.66 -18.92
CA GLU A 30 23.65 -23.83 -17.60
C GLU A 30 22.58 -24.29 -16.60
N ASP A 31 22.93 -25.29 -15.76
CA ASP A 31 22.17 -25.56 -14.54
C ASP A 31 22.21 -24.30 -13.66
N SER A 32 21.11 -23.61 -13.50
CA SER A 32 21.07 -22.48 -12.59
C SER A 32 21.33 -22.97 -11.17
N ASP A 33 22.09 -22.19 -10.38
CA ASP A 33 22.25 -22.46 -8.94
C ASP A 33 20.94 -22.21 -8.13
N GLU A 34 19.85 -21.89 -8.80
CA GLU A 34 18.53 -21.73 -8.19
C GLU A 34 17.90 -23.07 -7.84
N TYR A 35 17.68 -23.27 -6.54
CA TYR A 35 16.91 -24.37 -5.99
C TYR A 35 15.46 -23.94 -5.79
N VAL A 36 14.52 -24.65 -6.40
CA VAL A 36 13.09 -24.44 -6.20
C VAL A 36 12.61 -25.38 -5.10
N PRO A 37 11.99 -24.86 -4.01
CA PRO A 37 11.39 -25.72 -3.02
C PRO A 37 10.14 -26.40 -3.59
N ILE A 38 10.15 -27.71 -3.64
CA ILE A 38 8.95 -28.51 -3.90
C ILE A 38 8.35 -28.89 -2.55
N PHE A 39 7.12 -28.41 -2.31
CA PHE A 39 6.37 -28.72 -1.10
C PHE A 39 5.58 -30.02 -1.32
N TYR A 40 5.94 -31.07 -0.59
CA TYR A 40 5.10 -32.26 -0.49
C TYR A 40 4.21 -32.13 0.75
N ASP A 41 2.91 -32.11 0.55
CA ASP A 41 1.92 -32.16 1.62
C ASP A 41 1.38 -33.57 1.69
N SER A 42 1.87 -34.36 2.66
CA SER A 42 1.42 -35.73 2.94
C SER A 42 0.54 -35.82 4.18
N GLY A 43 -0.09 -34.71 4.58
CA GLY A 43 -1.04 -34.68 5.72
C GLY A 43 -0.40 -34.68 7.11
N GLU A 44 0.74 -35.29 7.32
CA GLU A 44 1.42 -35.33 8.63
C GLU A 44 2.84 -34.72 8.64
N TYR A 45 3.50 -34.59 7.46
CA TYR A 45 4.85 -34.03 7.37
C TYR A 45 5.01 -33.14 6.14
N LYS A 46 5.33 -31.86 6.35
CA LYS A 46 5.74 -30.94 5.29
C LYS A 46 7.22 -31.15 5.00
N LYS A 47 7.57 -31.87 3.97
CA LYS A 47 8.95 -32.03 3.51
C LYS A 47 9.23 -31.08 2.34
N THR A 48 10.18 -30.18 2.51
CA THR A 48 10.65 -29.30 1.44
C THR A 48 11.88 -29.96 0.80
N GLN A 49 11.79 -30.29 -0.49
CA GLN A 49 12.92 -30.75 -1.27
C GLN A 49 13.37 -29.64 -2.21
N LEU A 50 14.64 -29.25 -2.12
CA LEU A 50 15.26 -28.31 -3.06
C LEU A 50 15.67 -29.06 -4.31
N VAL A 51 15.10 -28.68 -5.46
CA VAL A 51 15.45 -29.27 -6.77
C VAL A 51 16.07 -28.20 -7.64
N LYS A 52 17.23 -28.51 -8.25
CA LYS A 52 17.88 -27.61 -9.21
C LYS A 52 16.91 -27.34 -10.38
N LYS A 53 16.72 -26.08 -10.67
CA LYS A 53 15.85 -25.61 -11.77
C LYS A 53 16.71 -25.37 -13.00
N LYS A 54 16.33 -25.92 -14.16
CA LYS A 54 16.91 -25.48 -15.42
C LYS A 54 16.45 -24.07 -15.74
N ASP A 55 17.38 -23.14 -15.88
CA ASP A 55 17.04 -21.74 -16.18
C ASP A 55 16.84 -21.54 -17.69
N TRP A 56 15.68 -21.96 -18.16
CA TRP A 56 15.21 -21.66 -19.52
C TRP A 56 15.04 -20.16 -19.78
N GLY A 57 14.95 -19.34 -18.72
CA GLY A 57 14.82 -17.88 -18.83
C GLY A 57 16.10 -17.21 -19.30
N TYR A 58 17.25 -17.65 -18.80
CA TYR A 58 18.55 -17.16 -19.25
C TYR A 58 18.80 -17.52 -20.72
N PHE A 59 18.53 -18.75 -21.10
CA PHE A 59 18.64 -19.24 -22.44
C PHE A 59 17.78 -18.46 -23.46
N ALA A 60 16.50 -18.19 -23.13
CA ALA A 60 15.61 -17.44 -24.01
C ALA A 60 15.98 -15.94 -24.10
N ARG A 61 16.57 -15.34 -23.07
CA ARG A 61 16.88 -13.91 -23.05
C ARG A 61 18.18 -13.52 -23.74
N GLN A 62 19.24 -14.27 -23.57
CA GLN A 62 20.57 -13.83 -24.02
C GLN A 62 21.10 -14.63 -25.21
N SER A 63 21.11 -15.97 -25.18
CA SER A 63 21.76 -16.79 -26.20
C SER A 63 20.99 -16.86 -27.52
N ILE A 64 19.66 -16.87 -27.46
CA ILE A 64 18.82 -17.09 -28.63
C ILE A 64 18.06 -15.83 -29.07
N ARG A 65 18.02 -14.77 -28.27
CA ARG A 65 17.19 -13.58 -28.58
C ARG A 65 17.47 -13.04 -29.98
N LYS A 66 18.73 -12.94 -30.38
CA LYS A 66 19.12 -12.46 -31.71
C LYS A 66 18.61 -13.38 -32.82
N GLU A 67 18.82 -14.67 -32.66
CA GLU A 67 18.37 -15.69 -33.65
C GLU A 67 16.84 -15.71 -33.73
N ILE A 68 16.12 -15.60 -32.57
CA ILE A 68 14.67 -15.55 -32.52
C ILE A 68 14.13 -14.32 -33.27
N THR A 69 14.71 -13.14 -33.05
CA THR A 69 14.23 -11.90 -33.68
C THR A 69 14.50 -11.85 -35.20
N GLU A 70 15.45 -12.60 -35.67
CA GLU A 70 15.77 -12.75 -37.13
C GLU A 70 14.85 -13.72 -37.86
N LEU A 71 14.09 -14.56 -37.13
CA LEU A 71 13.17 -15.52 -37.75
C LEU A 71 12.04 -14.83 -38.53
N ARG A 72 11.70 -15.43 -39.69
CA ARG A 72 10.53 -15.00 -40.47
C ARG A 72 9.24 -15.09 -39.64
N GLU A 73 9.08 -16.17 -38.91
CA GLU A 73 7.92 -16.46 -38.05
C GLU A 73 7.78 -15.42 -36.93
N TYR A 74 8.88 -14.99 -36.34
CA TYR A 74 8.86 -13.88 -35.37
C TYR A 74 8.34 -12.58 -36.00
N ARG A 75 8.84 -12.23 -37.20
CA ARG A 75 8.39 -11.03 -37.90
C ARG A 75 6.91 -11.07 -38.28
N ILE A 76 6.38 -12.27 -38.59
CA ILE A 76 4.94 -12.48 -38.84
C ILE A 76 4.16 -12.20 -37.53
N LEU A 77 4.56 -12.79 -36.42
CA LEU A 77 3.90 -12.55 -35.12
C LEU A 77 3.93 -11.06 -34.71
N MET A 78 5.06 -10.39 -34.96
CA MET A 78 5.17 -8.96 -34.69
C MET A 78 4.24 -8.11 -35.55
N LYS A 79 3.93 -8.53 -36.78
CA LYS A 79 2.92 -7.85 -37.62
C LYS A 79 1.52 -7.94 -36.99
N TYR A 80 1.15 -9.09 -36.41
CA TYR A 80 -0.13 -9.20 -35.69
C TYR A 80 -0.14 -8.34 -34.44
N LEU A 81 0.92 -8.41 -33.62
CA LEU A 81 1.00 -7.68 -32.36
C LEU A 81 1.06 -6.14 -32.55
N ASN A 82 1.54 -5.68 -33.71
CA ASN A 82 1.57 -4.25 -34.06
C ASN A 82 0.29 -3.75 -34.74
N GLN A 83 -0.75 -4.58 -34.85
CA GLN A 83 -2.04 -4.14 -35.37
C GLN A 83 -2.78 -3.25 -34.38
N LYS A 84 -3.71 -2.44 -34.89
CA LYS A 84 -4.50 -1.47 -34.11
C LYS A 84 -5.25 -2.10 -32.94
N GLU A 85 -5.61 -3.37 -33.05
CA GLU A 85 -6.26 -4.15 -31.98
C GLU A 85 -5.39 -4.31 -30.72
N PHE A 86 -4.07 -4.28 -30.88
CA PHE A 86 -3.07 -4.39 -29.80
C PHE A 86 -2.42 -3.05 -29.45
N GLU A 87 -2.82 -1.94 -30.07
CA GLU A 87 -2.26 -0.61 -29.85
C GLU A 87 -2.40 -0.17 -28.38
N HIS A 88 -3.48 -0.57 -27.72
CA HIS A 88 -3.69 -0.33 -26.29
C HIS A 88 -2.65 -1.03 -25.39
N ILE A 89 -2.04 -2.11 -25.86
CA ILE A 89 -0.94 -2.79 -25.16
C ILE A 89 0.36 -2.00 -25.32
N ASN A 90 0.65 -1.52 -26.54
CA ASN A 90 1.84 -0.70 -26.83
C ASN A 90 1.83 0.63 -26.07
N LEU A 91 0.67 1.28 -25.94
CA LEU A 91 0.53 2.55 -25.23
C LEU A 91 0.85 2.41 -23.74
N LYS A 92 0.61 1.23 -23.16
CA LYS A 92 0.82 1.00 -21.72
C LYS A 92 2.22 0.50 -21.38
N ILE A 93 2.94 -0.14 -22.32
CA ILE A 93 4.21 -0.77 -22.01
C ILE A 93 5.12 -0.73 -23.26
N PRO A 94 5.88 0.37 -23.43
CA PRO A 94 6.84 0.47 -24.51
C PRO A 94 7.83 -0.71 -24.50
N ASN A 95 8.04 -1.33 -25.64
CA ASN A 95 8.92 -2.48 -25.87
C ASN A 95 8.47 -3.87 -25.38
N THR A 96 7.28 -3.99 -24.74
CA THR A 96 6.83 -5.30 -24.19
C THR A 96 6.26 -6.21 -25.25
N LEU A 97 5.68 -5.67 -26.33
CA LEU A 97 5.13 -6.51 -27.41
C LEU A 97 6.22 -7.35 -28.08
N GLU A 98 7.41 -6.79 -28.24
CA GLU A 98 8.56 -7.50 -28.80
C GLU A 98 9.01 -8.68 -27.93
N ASP A 99 8.82 -8.59 -26.63
CA ASP A 99 9.18 -9.64 -25.68
C ASP A 99 8.12 -10.75 -25.58
N ILE A 100 6.87 -10.52 -25.98
CA ILE A 100 5.78 -11.49 -25.82
C ILE A 100 6.09 -12.84 -26.47
N PRO A 101 6.51 -12.93 -27.76
CA PRO A 101 6.85 -14.21 -28.35
C PRO A 101 7.99 -14.94 -27.63
N ILE A 102 8.97 -14.18 -27.13
CA ILE A 102 10.12 -14.70 -26.38
C ILE A 102 9.66 -15.27 -25.03
N LEU A 103 8.80 -14.53 -24.32
CA LEU A 103 8.25 -14.97 -23.04
C LEU A 103 7.32 -16.18 -23.20
N MET A 104 6.55 -16.24 -24.28
CA MET A 104 5.73 -17.41 -24.63
C MET A 104 6.60 -18.64 -24.88
N THR A 105 7.71 -18.48 -25.59
CA THR A 105 8.69 -19.56 -25.84
C THR A 105 9.30 -20.06 -24.54
N ARG A 106 9.74 -19.16 -23.65
CA ARG A 106 10.28 -19.52 -22.34
C ARG A 106 9.29 -20.36 -21.54
N ASP A 107 8.05 -19.89 -21.46
CA ASP A 107 7.01 -20.56 -20.70
C ASP A 107 6.63 -21.90 -21.34
N TYR A 108 6.67 -21.99 -22.68
CA TYR A 108 6.45 -23.22 -23.41
C TYR A 108 7.53 -24.25 -23.07
N LEU A 109 8.83 -23.91 -23.20
CA LEU A 109 9.94 -24.79 -22.89
C LEU A 109 9.91 -25.26 -21.43
N SER A 110 9.56 -24.35 -20.51
CA SER A 110 9.40 -24.68 -19.09
C SER A 110 8.27 -25.68 -18.83
N ASP A 111 7.13 -25.57 -19.54
CA ASP A 111 6.00 -26.50 -19.40
C ASP A 111 6.22 -27.83 -20.14
N ALA A 112 6.87 -27.79 -21.30
CA ALA A 112 7.19 -28.99 -22.08
C ALA A 112 8.25 -29.85 -21.39
N GLY A 113 9.23 -29.23 -20.73
CA GLY A 113 10.34 -29.89 -20.02
C GLY A 113 11.36 -30.57 -20.89
N GLU A 114 11.19 -30.50 -22.22
CA GLU A 114 12.06 -31.11 -23.25
C GLU A 114 12.00 -30.38 -24.58
N PHE A 115 12.96 -30.62 -25.45
CA PHE A 115 13.06 -30.00 -26.78
C PHE A 115 12.24 -30.75 -27.85
N THR A 116 10.99 -31.07 -27.53
CA THR A 116 10.04 -31.67 -28.47
C THR A 116 8.74 -30.87 -28.44
N PHE A 117 8.08 -30.76 -29.63
CA PHE A 117 6.80 -30.05 -29.65
C PHE A 117 5.68 -30.86 -29.00
N LYS A 118 5.09 -30.30 -27.96
CA LYS A 118 3.94 -30.86 -27.25
C LYS A 118 2.70 -30.01 -27.43
N ARG A 119 1.70 -30.54 -28.08
CA ARG A 119 0.42 -29.87 -28.35
C ARG A 119 -0.25 -29.34 -27.04
N LYS A 120 -0.25 -30.14 -26.00
CA LYS A 120 -0.84 -29.80 -24.73
C LYS A 120 -0.20 -28.55 -24.08
N SER A 121 1.13 -28.47 -24.11
CA SER A 121 1.89 -27.32 -23.63
C SER A 121 1.62 -26.08 -24.48
N PHE A 122 1.59 -26.23 -25.80
CA PHE A 122 1.23 -25.15 -26.71
C PHE A 122 -0.16 -24.59 -26.46
N ASP A 123 -1.20 -25.45 -26.37
CA ASP A 123 -2.56 -25.00 -26.15
C ASP A 123 -2.70 -24.28 -24.76
N LYS A 124 -1.93 -24.71 -23.76
CA LYS A 124 -1.87 -24.03 -22.46
C LYS A 124 -1.29 -22.63 -22.56
N ILE A 125 -0.17 -22.47 -23.31
CA ILE A 125 0.46 -21.16 -23.51
C ILE A 125 -0.42 -20.26 -24.37
N PHE A 126 -1.04 -20.78 -25.43
CA PHE A 126 -1.97 -20.02 -26.25
C PHE A 126 -3.19 -19.54 -25.44
N LYS A 127 -3.76 -20.39 -24.58
CA LYS A 127 -4.83 -20.00 -23.66
C LYS A 127 -4.38 -18.91 -22.68
N LYS A 128 -3.14 -18.98 -22.20
CA LYS A 128 -2.54 -17.96 -21.36
C LYS A 128 -2.41 -16.61 -22.09
N PHE A 129 -2.05 -16.65 -23.37
CA PHE A 129 -1.98 -15.47 -24.24
C PHE A 129 -3.36 -14.83 -24.47
N LEU A 130 -4.40 -15.64 -24.73
CA LEU A 130 -5.76 -15.11 -24.87
C LEU A 130 -6.23 -14.43 -23.60
N ALA A 131 -6.04 -15.06 -22.44
CA ALA A 131 -6.37 -14.46 -21.16
C ALA A 131 -5.58 -13.17 -20.88
N PHE A 132 -4.34 -13.08 -21.35
CA PHE A 132 -3.54 -11.87 -21.28
C PHE A 132 -4.16 -10.74 -22.09
N ILE A 133 -4.55 -10.98 -23.35
CA ILE A 133 -5.16 -9.97 -24.23
C ILE A 133 -6.52 -9.50 -23.66
N GLU A 134 -7.37 -10.44 -23.26
CA GLU A 134 -8.71 -10.14 -22.74
C GLU A 134 -8.65 -9.29 -21.45
N ASN A 135 -7.66 -9.50 -20.60
CA ASN A 135 -7.55 -8.83 -19.29
C ASN A 135 -6.54 -7.67 -19.29
N PHE A 136 -6.06 -7.25 -20.45
CA PHE A 136 -5.01 -6.23 -20.52
C PHE A 136 -5.53 -4.80 -20.22
N SER A 137 -6.80 -4.54 -20.41
CA SER A 137 -7.42 -3.21 -20.25
C SER A 137 -7.37 -2.65 -18.83
N GLU A 138 -7.18 -3.51 -17.83
CA GLU A 138 -7.19 -3.13 -16.41
C GLU A 138 -5.83 -3.38 -15.78
N ASP A 139 -5.26 -2.37 -15.13
CA ASP A 139 -4.09 -2.55 -14.28
C ASP A 139 -4.52 -2.89 -12.86
N GLU A 140 -3.91 -3.94 -12.32
CA GLU A 140 -4.07 -4.36 -10.94
C GLU A 140 -2.79 -4.08 -10.15
N TYR A 141 -2.91 -3.39 -9.04
CA TYR A 141 -1.80 -3.15 -8.12
C TYR A 141 -2.05 -3.91 -6.83
N ILE A 142 -1.12 -4.77 -6.45
CA ILE A 142 -1.14 -5.54 -5.21
C ILE A 142 -0.02 -5.03 -4.32
N ILE A 143 -0.38 -4.54 -3.15
CA ILE A 143 0.54 -3.94 -2.21
C ILE A 143 0.46 -4.70 -0.89
N PRO A 144 1.54 -5.38 -0.46
CA PRO A 144 1.62 -6.03 0.84
C PRO A 144 1.37 -5.05 1.97
N LEU A 145 0.51 -5.41 2.90
CA LEU A 145 0.19 -4.64 4.08
C LEU A 145 0.77 -5.33 5.31
N PHE A 146 1.83 -4.76 5.86
CA PHE A 146 2.56 -5.28 7.02
C PHE A 146 2.04 -4.70 8.32
N ASN A 147 2.31 -5.38 9.43
CA ASN A 147 1.84 -5.04 10.77
C ASN A 147 0.34 -4.79 10.85
N PHE A 148 -0.40 -5.52 10.07
CA PHE A 148 -1.84 -5.41 9.96
C PHE A 148 -2.48 -6.79 10.04
N ASP A 149 -3.49 -6.92 10.89
CA ASP A 149 -4.41 -8.04 10.89
C ASP A 149 -5.85 -7.54 11.03
N SER A 150 -6.81 -8.36 10.64
CA SER A 150 -8.21 -7.96 10.67
C SER A 150 -9.16 -9.16 10.74
N ASP A 151 -10.41 -8.89 11.13
CA ASP A 151 -11.53 -9.82 11.05
C ASP A 151 -12.16 -9.92 9.63
N ILE A 152 -11.52 -9.36 8.63
CA ILE A 152 -11.96 -9.42 7.23
C ILE A 152 -11.81 -10.86 6.72
N LYS A 153 -12.93 -11.54 6.46
CA LYS A 153 -12.93 -12.93 5.98
C LYS A 153 -12.58 -13.05 4.50
N LYS A 154 -13.12 -12.18 3.63
CA LYS A 154 -12.85 -12.18 2.18
C LYS A 154 -12.18 -10.89 1.73
N SER A 155 -12.96 -9.83 1.60
CA SER A 155 -12.48 -8.52 1.19
C SER A 155 -13.30 -7.40 1.81
N MET A 156 -12.70 -6.24 1.96
CA MET A 156 -13.34 -4.98 2.31
C MET A 156 -13.14 -4.03 1.13
N VAL A 157 -14.20 -3.84 0.35
CA VAL A 157 -14.20 -3.04 -0.88
C VAL A 157 -14.55 -1.59 -0.53
N MET A 158 -13.71 -0.65 -0.96
CA MET A 158 -13.92 0.81 -0.97
C MET A 158 -14.14 1.26 -2.42
N ASN A 159 -14.36 2.56 -2.62
CA ASN A 159 -14.55 3.08 -3.97
C ASN A 159 -13.34 2.86 -4.87
N ASP A 160 -12.12 3.12 -4.37
CA ASP A 160 -10.89 3.18 -5.16
C ASP A 160 -9.90 2.06 -4.86
N PHE A 161 -10.18 1.24 -3.86
CA PHE A 161 -9.28 0.17 -3.42
C PHE A 161 -10.02 -0.92 -2.63
N LYS A 162 -9.34 -2.04 -2.43
CA LYS A 162 -9.80 -3.11 -1.55
C LYS A 162 -8.71 -3.47 -0.55
N ILE A 163 -9.10 -3.82 0.68
CA ILE A 163 -8.22 -4.52 1.63
C ILE A 163 -8.74 -5.94 1.74
N ARG A 164 -7.88 -6.93 1.50
CA ARG A 164 -8.23 -8.34 1.54
C ARG A 164 -7.09 -9.22 2.00
N ARG A 165 -7.39 -10.45 2.35
CA ARG A 165 -6.35 -11.44 2.60
C ARG A 165 -5.56 -11.72 1.32
N ILE A 166 -4.25 -11.89 1.48
CA ILE A 166 -3.36 -12.33 0.40
C ILE A 166 -3.72 -13.76 -0.01
N THR A 167 -3.72 -14.05 -1.30
CA THR A 167 -3.88 -15.42 -1.79
C THR A 167 -2.58 -16.21 -1.69
N LYS A 168 -2.67 -17.54 -1.61
CA LYS A 168 -1.47 -18.41 -1.59
C LYS A 168 -0.59 -18.19 -2.84
N LYS A 169 -1.22 -17.97 -4.01
CA LYS A 169 -0.53 -17.72 -5.27
C LYS A 169 0.27 -16.41 -5.19
N GLU A 170 -0.36 -15.32 -4.78
CA GLU A 170 0.29 -14.01 -4.64
C GLU A 170 1.42 -14.06 -3.61
N PHE A 171 1.18 -14.66 -2.46
CA PHE A 171 2.21 -14.84 -1.44
C PHE A 171 3.45 -15.56 -2.00
N THR A 172 3.24 -16.68 -2.73
CA THR A 172 4.34 -17.43 -3.36
C THR A 172 5.07 -16.61 -4.42
N MET A 173 4.34 -15.80 -5.20
CA MET A 173 4.95 -14.96 -6.24
C MET A 173 5.75 -13.81 -5.63
N ILE A 174 5.19 -13.12 -4.64
CA ILE A 174 5.84 -12.02 -3.94
C ILE A 174 7.12 -12.51 -3.25
N THR A 175 7.04 -13.60 -2.48
CA THR A 175 8.22 -14.16 -1.79
C THR A 175 9.31 -14.53 -2.77
N LYS A 176 8.98 -15.10 -3.91
CA LYS A 176 9.95 -15.44 -4.95
C LYS A 176 10.62 -14.22 -5.58
N ILE A 177 9.87 -13.14 -5.83
CA ILE A 177 10.42 -11.88 -6.34
C ILE A 177 11.40 -11.29 -5.33
N GLU A 178 11.00 -11.21 -4.06
CA GLU A 178 11.82 -10.63 -2.99
C GLU A 178 13.07 -11.48 -2.67
N GLU A 179 12.98 -12.81 -2.76
CA GLU A 179 14.15 -13.70 -2.63
C GLU A 179 15.18 -13.43 -3.73
N ASN A 180 14.73 -13.28 -4.97
CA ASN A 180 15.62 -12.97 -6.10
C ASN A 180 16.34 -11.62 -5.92
N HIS A 181 15.70 -10.66 -5.25
CA HIS A 181 16.27 -9.35 -4.95
C HIS A 181 17.11 -9.34 -3.66
N LYS A 182 17.33 -10.51 -2.98
CA LYS A 182 18.01 -10.62 -1.68
C LYS A 182 17.40 -9.75 -0.57
N LYS A 183 16.13 -9.40 -0.71
CA LYS A 183 15.41 -8.45 0.16
C LYS A 183 14.41 -9.14 1.09
N MET A 184 14.52 -10.46 1.34
CA MET A 184 13.56 -11.14 2.24
C MET A 184 13.82 -10.82 3.72
N PRO A 185 13.18 -9.81 4.29
CA PRO A 185 13.17 -9.66 5.74
C PRO A 185 12.22 -10.71 6.36
N LYS A 186 12.51 -11.14 7.60
CA LYS A 186 11.65 -12.02 8.40
C LYS A 186 10.18 -11.54 8.53
N ILE A 187 9.90 -10.31 8.12
CA ILE A 187 8.59 -9.66 8.11
C ILE A 187 7.56 -10.37 7.22
N PHE A 188 7.99 -11.01 6.12
CA PHE A 188 7.08 -11.70 5.21
C PHE A 188 6.33 -12.87 5.86
N THR A 189 6.87 -13.46 6.92
CA THR A 189 6.19 -14.54 7.67
C THR A 189 4.88 -14.09 8.33
N LYS A 190 4.68 -12.77 8.49
CA LYS A 190 3.47 -12.17 9.10
C LYS A 190 2.56 -11.48 8.10
N LEU A 191 2.86 -11.57 6.80
CA LEU A 191 2.02 -10.97 5.77
C LEU A 191 0.69 -11.73 5.64
N THR A 192 -0.40 -11.08 5.99
CA THR A 192 -1.74 -11.66 5.96
C THR A 192 -2.67 -10.95 4.98
N HIS A 193 -2.45 -9.67 4.73
CA HIS A 193 -3.32 -8.80 3.95
C HIS A 193 -2.58 -8.02 2.87
N VAL A 194 -3.33 -7.62 1.86
CA VAL A 194 -2.87 -6.73 0.78
C VAL A 194 -3.89 -5.62 0.55
N ILE A 195 -3.38 -4.49 0.05
CA ILE A 195 -4.19 -3.46 -0.59
C ILE A 195 -4.21 -3.79 -2.08
N GLU A 196 -5.40 -3.87 -2.66
CA GLU A 196 -5.62 -4.05 -4.09
C GLU A 196 -6.20 -2.75 -4.66
N ILE A 197 -5.55 -2.21 -5.68
CA ILE A 197 -6.00 -1.03 -6.42
C ILE A 197 -6.20 -1.46 -7.87
N GLN A 198 -7.38 -1.19 -8.44
CA GLN A 198 -7.68 -1.43 -9.84
C GLN A 198 -7.73 -0.09 -10.59
N ASN A 199 -7.04 -0.03 -11.71
CA ASN A 199 -7.12 1.08 -12.63
C ASN A 199 -7.86 0.64 -13.89
N THR A 200 -9.08 1.14 -14.07
CA THR A 200 -9.92 0.88 -15.23
C THR A 200 -9.70 1.87 -16.37
N SER A 201 -8.82 2.86 -16.20
CA SER A 201 -8.49 3.82 -17.25
C SER A 201 -7.66 3.15 -18.34
N THR A 202 -8.21 3.08 -19.56
CA THR A 202 -7.52 2.50 -20.72
C THR A 202 -6.47 3.44 -21.33
N LYS A 203 -6.37 4.69 -20.88
CA LYS A 203 -5.61 5.74 -21.59
C LYS A 203 -4.33 6.21 -20.88
N GLU A 204 -4.18 5.98 -19.59
CA GLU A 204 -3.03 6.52 -18.86
C GLU A 204 -2.45 5.48 -17.91
N PHE A 205 -1.13 5.38 -17.92
CA PHE A 205 -0.39 4.84 -16.78
C PHE A 205 -0.77 5.65 -15.55
N LEU A 206 -1.26 4.98 -14.51
CA LEU A 206 -1.14 5.61 -13.20
C LEU A 206 0.35 5.66 -12.89
N ASP A 207 0.89 6.86 -12.85
CA ASP A 207 2.25 7.11 -12.43
C ASP A 207 2.46 6.43 -11.06
N TYR A 208 3.62 5.83 -10.88
CA TYR A 208 4.02 5.21 -9.61
C TYR A 208 3.76 6.15 -8.43
N GLU A 209 4.06 7.43 -8.59
CA GLU A 209 3.83 8.46 -7.58
C GLU A 209 2.34 8.58 -7.20
N ILE A 210 1.43 8.46 -8.16
CA ILE A 210 -0.02 8.50 -7.90
C ILE A 210 -0.45 7.30 -7.04
N ILE A 211 0.02 6.09 -7.39
CA ILE A 211 -0.27 4.88 -6.61
C ILE A 211 0.33 4.98 -5.21
N GLN A 212 1.58 5.38 -5.10
CA GLN A 212 2.27 5.57 -3.82
C GLN A 212 1.52 6.57 -2.93
N ASN A 213 1.08 7.70 -3.48
CA ASN A 213 0.29 8.70 -2.76
C ASN A 213 -1.08 8.14 -2.31
N LYS A 214 -1.76 7.34 -3.14
CA LYS A 214 -2.99 6.65 -2.74
C LYS A 214 -2.74 5.70 -1.57
N VAL A 215 -1.73 4.84 -1.66
CA VAL A 215 -1.37 3.89 -0.61
C VAL A 215 -1.02 4.62 0.69
N LYS A 216 -0.22 5.69 0.61
CA LYS A 216 0.11 6.53 1.76
C LYS A 216 -1.13 7.08 2.45
N LYS A 217 -2.11 7.62 1.71
CA LYS A 217 -3.39 8.09 2.25
C LYS A 217 -4.19 6.96 2.93
N ILE A 218 -4.15 5.74 2.38
CA ILE A 218 -4.80 4.57 3.01
C ILE A 218 -4.16 4.27 4.37
N ILE A 219 -2.82 4.21 4.43
CA ILE A 219 -2.08 3.96 5.67
C ILE A 219 -2.34 5.06 6.71
N GLU A 220 -2.31 6.33 6.30
CA GLU A 220 -2.64 7.47 7.16
C GLU A 220 -4.06 7.36 7.71
N SER A 221 -5.03 6.99 6.86
CA SER A 221 -6.42 6.81 7.28
C SER A 221 -6.59 5.67 8.28
N LEU A 222 -5.89 4.54 8.08
CA LEU A 222 -5.88 3.43 9.03
C LEU A 222 -5.30 3.87 10.38
N SER A 223 -4.19 4.60 10.40
CA SER A 223 -3.51 5.09 11.60
C SER A 223 -4.37 6.07 12.41
N LEU A 224 -5.25 6.84 11.74
CA LEU A 224 -6.22 7.73 12.40
C LEU A 224 -7.38 6.98 13.07
N ILE A 225 -7.61 5.71 12.73
CA ILE A 225 -8.76 4.94 13.21
C ILE A 225 -8.39 3.98 14.33
N GLU A 226 -7.24 3.33 14.22
CA GLU A 226 -6.83 2.25 15.12
C GLU A 226 -5.41 2.46 15.61
N THR A 227 -5.08 1.89 16.76
CA THR A 227 -3.71 1.80 17.26
C THR A 227 -2.92 0.80 16.42
N GLY A 228 -1.62 1.03 16.33
CA GLY A 228 -0.69 0.26 15.52
C GLY A 228 -0.12 1.07 14.36
N THR A 229 0.89 0.48 13.75
CA THR A 229 1.67 1.12 12.69
C THR A 229 1.64 0.25 11.43
N PRO A 230 0.54 0.25 10.67
CA PRO A 230 0.50 -0.48 9.41
C PRO A 230 1.49 0.14 8.43
N GLU A 231 2.18 -0.70 7.69
CA GLU A 231 3.12 -0.29 6.66
C GLU A 231 2.85 -1.02 5.35
N PHE A 232 3.28 -0.45 4.26
CA PHE A 232 3.18 -1.09 2.96
C PHE A 232 4.56 -1.41 2.39
N GLY A 233 4.64 -2.53 1.68
CA GLY A 233 5.86 -2.95 0.99
C GLY A 233 5.88 -2.53 -0.47
N THR A 234 6.65 -3.27 -1.25
CA THR A 234 6.76 -3.12 -2.70
C THR A 234 5.40 -3.11 -3.38
N ILE A 235 5.20 -2.22 -4.34
CA ILE A 235 3.99 -2.15 -5.15
C ILE A 235 4.16 -3.08 -6.35
N TYR A 236 3.36 -4.15 -6.42
CA TYR A 236 3.38 -5.11 -7.51
C TYR A 236 2.27 -4.80 -8.49
N ARG A 237 2.63 -4.44 -9.71
CA ARG A 237 1.67 -4.23 -10.79
C ARG A 237 1.45 -5.52 -11.56
N ASN A 238 0.20 -5.88 -11.80
CA ASN A 238 -0.20 -7.02 -12.64
C ASN A 238 0.43 -8.38 -12.25
N ILE A 239 0.72 -8.58 -10.95
CA ILE A 239 1.38 -9.81 -10.46
C ILE A 239 0.58 -11.08 -10.82
N ASN A 240 -0.73 -10.97 -10.96
CA ASN A 240 -1.60 -12.08 -11.36
C ASN A 240 -1.68 -12.27 -12.87
N LYS A 241 -1.17 -11.32 -13.70
CA LYS A 241 -1.20 -11.38 -15.15
C LYS A 241 0.07 -12.03 -15.69
N PRO A 242 -0.03 -12.85 -16.71
CA PRO A 242 1.15 -13.44 -17.35
C PRO A 242 1.96 -12.36 -18.08
N TRP A 243 3.30 -12.51 -18.09
CA TRP A 243 4.29 -11.74 -18.87
C TRP A 243 4.42 -10.25 -18.60
N ILE A 244 3.53 -9.65 -17.79
CA ILE A 244 3.62 -8.24 -17.39
C ILE A 244 3.59 -8.19 -15.88
N GLN A 245 4.73 -8.30 -15.27
CA GLN A 245 4.93 -8.13 -13.84
C GLN A 245 5.93 -6.99 -13.68
N PHE A 246 5.54 -5.95 -12.99
CA PHE A 246 6.43 -4.88 -12.58
C PHE A 246 6.39 -4.76 -11.07
N ASP A 247 7.55 -4.68 -10.48
CA ASP A 247 7.73 -4.28 -9.10
C ASP A 247 8.25 -2.84 -9.07
N PHE A 248 7.72 -2.07 -8.17
CA PHE A 248 8.21 -0.74 -7.87
C PHE A 248 8.78 -0.78 -6.46
N ASP A 249 10.01 -0.30 -6.30
CA ASP A 249 10.69 -0.29 -5.01
C ASP A 249 9.82 0.35 -3.93
N GLY A 250 9.32 -0.49 -3.04
CA GLY A 250 8.74 -0.10 -1.77
C GLY A 250 9.71 -0.53 -0.68
N TYR A 251 10.09 0.37 0.19
CA TYR A 251 11.05 0.06 1.24
C TYR A 251 10.37 0.02 2.60
N VAL A 252 10.37 -1.15 3.22
CA VAL A 252 10.00 -1.28 4.64
C VAL A 252 11.29 -1.15 5.46
N GLU A 253 11.56 0.05 5.93
CA GLU A 253 12.84 0.38 6.57
C GLU A 253 13.05 -0.30 7.92
N LYS A 254 12.00 -0.49 8.69
CA LYS A 254 12.03 -1.15 10.00
C LYS A 254 10.69 -1.81 10.29
N LEU A 255 10.73 -2.93 11.00
CA LEU A 255 9.55 -3.55 11.58
C LEU A 255 9.00 -2.65 12.69
N PRO A 256 7.82 -2.05 12.55
CA PRO A 256 7.15 -1.40 13.66
C PRO A 256 6.80 -2.42 14.73
N LYS A 257 6.77 -1.98 15.98
CA LYS A 257 6.60 -2.85 17.14
C LYS A 257 5.14 -3.25 17.38
N GLU A 258 4.19 -2.46 16.93
CA GLU A 258 2.78 -2.63 17.27
C GLU A 258 1.94 -3.02 16.06
N MET A 259 1.38 -4.22 16.12
CA MET A 259 0.47 -4.73 15.08
C MET A 259 -0.89 -4.03 15.21
N MET A 260 -1.37 -3.50 14.10
CA MET A 260 -2.74 -2.96 14.01
C MET A 260 -3.74 -4.12 13.89
N ILE A 261 -4.75 -4.15 14.76
CA ILE A 261 -5.89 -5.05 14.68
C ILE A 261 -7.11 -4.28 14.19
N PHE A 262 -7.38 -4.35 12.89
CA PHE A 262 -8.47 -3.60 12.27
C PHE A 262 -9.80 -4.39 12.27
N LYS A 263 -10.88 -3.75 12.75
CA LYS A 263 -12.21 -4.36 12.76
C LYS A 263 -13.03 -3.92 11.55
N LYS A 264 -13.63 -4.87 10.84
CA LYS A 264 -14.44 -4.63 9.64
C LYS A 264 -15.58 -3.62 9.85
N ASN A 265 -16.15 -3.56 11.04
CA ASN A 265 -17.21 -2.57 11.39
C ASN A 265 -16.73 -1.11 11.31
N LYS A 266 -15.42 -0.85 11.26
CA LYS A 266 -14.83 0.49 11.07
C LYS A 266 -14.67 0.88 9.59
N LYS A 267 -15.15 0.07 8.64
CA LYS A 267 -15.08 0.33 7.20
C LYS A 267 -15.55 1.74 6.83
N ARG A 268 -16.75 2.12 7.28
CA ARG A 268 -17.33 3.45 6.97
C ARG A 268 -16.46 4.60 7.48
N LYS A 269 -15.80 4.41 8.63
CA LYS A 269 -14.87 5.39 9.19
C LYS A 269 -13.62 5.51 8.31
N LEU A 270 -13.09 4.40 7.79
CA LEU A 270 -11.97 4.38 6.87
C LEU A 270 -12.31 5.09 5.55
N GLU A 271 -13.47 4.81 4.97
CA GLU A 271 -13.96 5.49 3.76
C GLU A 271 -14.07 7.01 3.95
N ASN A 272 -14.59 7.44 5.11
CA ASN A 272 -14.71 8.87 5.42
C ASN A 272 -13.33 9.55 5.52
N PHE A 273 -12.39 8.96 6.28
CA PHE A 273 -11.05 9.56 6.40
C PHE A 273 -10.30 9.59 5.09
N TYR A 274 -10.31 8.47 4.34
CA TYR A 274 -9.69 8.42 3.02
C TYR A 274 -10.25 9.49 2.09
N SER A 275 -11.57 9.63 2.01
CA SER A 275 -12.23 10.66 1.20
C SER A 275 -11.88 12.08 1.64
N ILE A 276 -11.75 12.33 2.95
CA ILE A 276 -11.34 13.64 3.46
C ILE A 276 -9.89 13.94 3.08
N LEU A 277 -8.98 12.99 3.33
CA LEU A 277 -7.56 13.16 3.01
C LEU A 277 -7.31 13.29 1.49
N ASP A 278 -8.14 12.65 0.68
CA ASP A 278 -8.04 12.76 -0.78
C ASP A 278 -8.49 14.14 -1.29
N ARG A 279 -9.50 14.74 -0.64
CA ARG A 279 -10.06 16.04 -1.04
C ARG A 279 -9.25 17.23 -0.55
N ILE A 280 -8.62 17.15 0.63
CA ILE A 280 -7.90 18.28 1.22
C ILE A 280 -6.62 18.57 0.42
N ASN A 281 -6.50 19.81 -0.05
CA ASN A 281 -5.23 20.30 -0.58
C ASN A 281 -4.34 20.79 0.56
N PHE A 282 -3.43 19.92 1.02
CA PHE A 282 -2.47 20.25 2.10
C PHE A 282 -1.36 21.23 1.71
N GLN A 283 -1.30 21.67 0.46
CA GLN A 283 -0.36 22.72 0.02
C GLN A 283 -0.91 24.13 0.29
N LEU A 284 -2.21 24.25 0.53
CA LEU A 284 -2.82 25.52 0.87
C LEU A 284 -2.42 25.94 2.29
N LYS A 285 -2.12 27.23 2.46
CA LYS A 285 -1.67 27.81 3.73
C LYS A 285 -2.66 27.56 4.88
N GLU A 286 -3.95 27.63 4.59
CA GLU A 286 -5.04 27.38 5.56
C GLU A 286 -5.12 25.93 6.07
N HIS A 287 -4.54 24.97 5.35
CA HIS A 287 -4.51 23.55 5.73
C HIS A 287 -3.16 23.10 6.31
N MET A 288 -2.15 23.96 6.35
CA MET A 288 -0.80 23.61 6.76
C MET A 288 -0.75 23.07 8.21
N PHE A 289 -1.54 23.62 9.11
CA PHE A 289 -1.63 23.16 10.50
C PHE A 289 -2.15 21.70 10.59
N LEU A 290 -3.14 21.34 9.73
CA LEU A 290 -3.65 19.96 9.62
C LEU A 290 -2.59 19.03 9.05
N LYS A 291 -1.84 19.47 8.03
CA LYS A 291 -0.72 18.72 7.47
C LYS A 291 0.31 18.41 8.55
N VAL A 292 0.76 19.43 9.28
CA VAL A 292 1.72 19.27 10.38
C VAL A 292 1.19 18.29 11.42
N ALA A 293 -0.05 18.49 11.87
CA ALA A 293 -0.66 17.63 12.89
C ALA A 293 -0.77 16.17 12.45
N LYS A 294 -1.24 15.92 11.21
CA LYS A 294 -1.38 14.59 10.64
C LYS A 294 -0.02 13.90 10.45
N ASP A 295 0.93 14.59 9.83
CA ASP A 295 2.26 14.03 9.55
C ASP A 295 2.99 13.68 10.86
N ARG A 296 2.92 14.57 11.86
CA ARG A 296 3.46 14.31 13.21
C ARG A 296 2.76 13.15 13.91
N PHE A 297 1.45 13.01 13.75
CA PHE A 297 0.72 11.89 14.36
C PHE A 297 1.21 10.54 13.84
N VAL A 298 1.30 10.39 12.51
CA VAL A 298 1.80 9.16 11.89
C VAL A 298 3.25 8.90 12.31
N MET A 299 4.10 9.93 12.31
CA MET A 299 5.50 9.81 12.73
C MET A 299 5.63 9.42 14.21
N ALA A 300 4.85 10.03 15.11
CA ALA A 300 4.87 9.73 16.53
C ALA A 300 4.51 8.27 16.84
N LEU A 301 3.60 7.66 16.07
CA LEU A 301 3.25 6.25 16.25
C LEU A 301 4.45 5.30 16.02
N SER A 302 5.36 5.65 15.13
CA SER A 302 6.55 4.84 14.80
C SER A 302 7.78 5.13 15.68
N ARG A 303 7.75 6.20 16.51
CA ARG A 303 8.85 6.51 17.44
C ARG A 303 9.04 5.40 18.46
N GLU A 304 10.29 5.13 18.82
CA GLU A 304 10.63 4.18 19.89
C GLU A 304 10.77 4.89 21.23
N ASP A 305 11.45 6.02 21.24
CA ASP A 305 11.68 6.79 22.45
C ASP A 305 10.39 7.48 22.94
N THR A 306 10.07 7.29 24.22
CA THR A 306 8.87 7.85 24.85
C THR A 306 8.90 9.37 24.91
N ILE A 307 10.08 9.96 25.13
CA ILE A 307 10.23 11.42 25.22
C ILE A 307 10.01 12.07 23.85
N ASP A 308 10.65 11.53 22.81
CA ASP A 308 10.45 11.97 21.44
C ASP A 308 8.97 11.83 21.01
N LYS A 309 8.36 10.69 21.36
CA LYS A 309 6.94 10.43 21.09
C LYS A 309 6.05 11.47 21.78
N LEU A 310 6.32 11.80 23.05
CA LEU A 310 5.59 12.80 23.80
C LEU A 310 5.71 14.20 23.14
N ILE A 311 6.92 14.58 22.76
CA ILE A 311 7.16 15.88 22.10
C ILE A 311 6.42 15.96 20.78
N ASP A 312 6.49 14.92 19.92
CA ASP A 312 5.74 14.90 18.67
C ASP A 312 4.23 15.01 18.90
N HIS A 313 3.68 14.31 19.88
CA HIS A 313 2.26 14.42 20.23
C HIS A 313 1.87 15.79 20.77
N MET A 314 2.75 16.48 21.49
CA MET A 314 2.51 17.85 21.94
C MET A 314 2.54 18.86 20.78
N ILE A 315 3.43 18.66 19.79
CA ILE A 315 3.44 19.49 18.56
C ILE A 315 2.10 19.37 17.82
N ILE A 316 1.46 18.18 17.81
CA ILE A 316 0.14 18.01 17.21
C ILE A 316 -0.90 18.89 17.90
N ILE A 317 -0.93 18.85 19.22
CA ILE A 317 -1.85 19.66 20.04
C ILE A 317 -1.60 21.16 19.79
N GLU A 318 -0.35 21.58 19.82
CA GLU A 318 0.02 22.97 19.55
C GLU A 318 -0.39 23.39 18.13
N ALA A 319 -0.13 22.55 17.12
CA ALA A 319 -0.52 22.83 15.73
C ALA A 319 -2.03 22.99 15.56
N LEU A 320 -2.84 22.18 16.25
CA LEU A 320 -4.31 22.23 16.12
C LEU A 320 -4.94 23.39 16.90
N TYR A 321 -4.47 23.65 18.14
CA TYR A 321 -5.18 24.50 19.09
C TYR A 321 -4.52 25.84 19.41
N ALA A 322 -3.29 26.09 18.95
CA ALA A 322 -2.57 27.32 19.22
C ALA A 322 -2.49 28.22 17.98
N THR A 323 -2.93 29.47 18.13
CA THR A 323 -2.72 30.55 17.16
C THR A 323 -1.95 31.71 17.77
N GLU A 324 -1.86 31.74 19.11
CA GLU A 324 -1.27 32.82 19.92
C GLU A 324 -0.17 32.24 20.80
N LYS A 325 0.78 33.09 21.20
CA LYS A 325 1.95 32.69 22.00
C LYS A 325 1.78 32.83 23.48
N THR A 326 0.71 33.47 23.94
CA THR A 326 0.45 33.76 25.36
C THR A 326 -0.52 32.76 25.95
N GLU A 327 -0.32 32.42 27.23
CA GLU A 327 -1.20 31.50 28.00
C GLU A 327 -1.48 30.14 27.35
N LEU A 328 -0.51 29.64 26.60
CA LEU A 328 -0.65 28.42 25.76
C LEU A 328 -1.25 27.24 26.53
N THR A 329 -0.73 26.93 27.71
CA THR A 329 -1.17 25.80 28.52
C THR A 329 -2.65 25.90 28.89
N HIS A 330 -3.11 27.11 29.34
CA HIS A 330 -4.50 27.30 29.71
C HIS A 330 -5.43 27.20 28.50
N ARG A 331 -5.15 27.95 27.44
CA ARG A 331 -5.98 28.02 26.25
C ARG A 331 -6.11 26.63 25.59
N ILE A 332 -5.00 25.94 25.37
CA ILE A 332 -5.01 24.63 24.76
C ILE A 332 -5.74 23.61 25.61
N SER A 333 -5.48 23.59 26.94
CA SER A 333 -6.17 22.66 27.84
C SER A 333 -7.68 22.88 27.83
N THR A 334 -8.12 24.13 27.76
CA THR A 334 -9.53 24.48 27.72
C THR A 334 -10.16 24.11 26.38
N ARG A 335 -9.53 24.45 25.24
CA ARG A 335 -10.02 24.12 23.88
C ARG A 335 -10.11 22.63 23.66
N VAL A 336 -9.09 21.84 24.06
CA VAL A 336 -9.11 20.37 24.00
C VAL A 336 -10.29 19.82 24.81
N ALA A 337 -10.46 20.29 26.05
CA ALA A 337 -11.55 19.86 26.89
C ALA A 337 -12.93 20.22 26.31
N THR A 338 -13.08 21.41 25.74
CA THR A 338 -14.31 21.85 25.07
C THR A 338 -14.63 21.03 23.83
N LEU A 339 -13.63 20.66 23.02
CA LEU A 339 -13.88 19.87 21.82
C LEU A 339 -14.21 18.40 22.12
N ILE A 340 -13.47 17.78 23.05
CA ILE A 340 -13.48 16.33 23.24
C ILE A 340 -14.42 15.87 24.36
N GLY A 341 -14.52 16.62 25.45
CA GLY A 341 -15.32 16.27 26.63
C GLY A 341 -16.81 16.32 26.31
N LYS A 342 -17.56 15.29 26.66
CA LYS A 342 -19.00 15.18 26.35
C LYS A 342 -19.90 15.96 27.34
N ASN A 343 -19.43 16.11 28.55
CA ASN A 343 -20.12 16.78 29.65
C ASN A 343 -19.12 17.57 30.53
N ASP A 344 -19.62 18.36 31.47
CA ASP A 344 -18.79 19.24 32.30
C ASP A 344 -17.75 18.48 33.13
N SER A 345 -18.09 17.29 33.62
CA SER A 345 -17.16 16.46 34.40
C SER A 345 -16.00 15.96 33.50
N GLU A 346 -16.30 15.45 32.30
CA GLU A 346 -15.27 15.03 31.34
C GLU A 346 -14.42 16.23 30.89
N MET A 347 -15.03 17.39 30.69
CA MET A 347 -14.29 18.60 30.30
C MET A 347 -13.32 19.02 31.39
N TYR A 348 -13.75 18.99 32.65
CA TYR A 348 -12.90 19.32 33.80
C TYR A 348 -11.71 18.35 33.91
N GLU A 349 -11.96 17.05 33.81
CA GLU A 349 -10.89 16.05 33.89
C GLU A 349 -9.92 16.14 32.71
N LEU A 350 -10.39 16.35 31.49
CA LEU A 350 -9.54 16.56 30.33
C LEU A 350 -8.67 17.82 30.47
N HIS A 351 -9.26 18.92 30.94
CA HIS A 351 -8.51 20.14 31.18
C HIS A 351 -7.37 19.92 32.21
N LYS A 352 -7.67 19.24 33.34
CA LYS A 352 -6.69 18.88 34.34
C LYS A 352 -5.59 17.95 33.82
N GLN A 353 -5.97 16.94 33.05
CA GLN A 353 -5.04 16.03 32.40
C GLN A 353 -4.09 16.77 31.46
N MET A 354 -4.62 17.63 30.58
CA MET A 354 -3.81 18.42 29.66
C MET A 354 -2.81 19.33 30.39
N LYS A 355 -3.20 19.95 31.48
CA LYS A 355 -2.27 20.76 32.33
C LYS A 355 -1.13 19.90 32.89
N ASN A 356 -1.43 18.69 33.38
CA ASN A 356 -0.41 17.79 33.89
C ASN A 356 0.53 17.30 32.77
N ILE A 357 0.02 17.05 31.57
CA ILE A 357 0.82 16.67 30.40
C ILE A 357 1.74 17.82 29.98
N TYR A 358 1.23 19.06 30.00
CA TYR A 358 2.05 20.25 29.74
C TYR A 358 3.19 20.43 30.75
N ASP A 359 2.97 20.12 32.03
CA ASP A 359 4.02 20.14 33.06
C ASP A 359 5.12 19.13 32.73
N VAL A 360 4.77 17.91 32.31
CA VAL A 360 5.75 16.90 31.85
C VAL A 360 6.57 17.43 30.68
N ARG A 361 5.90 17.95 29.63
CA ARG A 361 6.56 18.53 28.44
C ARG A 361 7.49 19.67 28.82
N SER A 362 7.05 20.57 29.68
CA SER A 362 7.86 21.71 30.14
C SER A 362 9.15 21.23 30.80
N ARG A 363 9.05 20.29 31.74
CA ARG A 363 10.20 19.73 32.45
C ARG A 363 11.17 19.02 31.51
N ILE A 364 10.65 18.25 30.54
CA ILE A 364 11.49 17.59 29.50
C ILE A 364 12.30 18.63 28.73
N VAL A 365 11.64 19.68 28.24
CA VAL A 365 12.29 20.71 27.42
C VAL A 365 13.33 21.52 28.21
N HIS A 366 13.09 21.73 29.51
CA HIS A 366 14.01 22.47 30.37
C HIS A 366 15.02 21.56 31.10
N GLY A 367 15.02 20.25 30.86
CA GLY A 367 15.96 19.30 31.50
C GLY A 367 15.73 19.14 33.00
N GLU A 368 14.48 19.33 33.48
CA GLU A 368 14.13 19.24 34.88
C GLU A 368 13.84 17.77 35.30
N ASP A 369 13.87 17.55 36.63
CA ASP A 369 13.60 16.24 37.23
C ASP A 369 12.16 15.76 36.99
N LEU A 370 12.00 14.62 36.32
CA LEU A 370 10.71 14.01 36.02
C LEU A 370 10.13 13.19 37.20
N ASN A 371 10.84 13.02 38.30
CA ASN A 371 10.32 12.30 39.48
C ASN A 371 9.20 13.12 40.20
N LYS A 372 9.09 14.42 39.91
CA LYS A 372 8.13 15.33 40.52
C LYS A 372 6.84 15.55 39.71
N VAL A 373 6.70 14.86 38.56
CA VAL A 373 5.51 15.00 37.72
C VAL A 373 4.31 14.22 38.28
N LYS A 374 3.10 14.70 38.03
CA LYS A 374 1.85 14.04 38.45
C LYS A 374 1.45 12.88 37.55
N ILE A 375 2.01 12.80 36.34
CA ILE A 375 1.75 11.78 35.35
C ILE A 375 3.08 11.38 34.74
N LYS A 376 3.33 10.06 34.61
CA LYS A 376 4.55 9.57 33.98
C LYS A 376 4.54 9.79 32.46
N PRO A 377 5.71 9.94 31.80
CA PRO A 377 5.77 10.17 30.34
C PRO A 377 5.01 9.13 29.52
N ASP A 378 5.14 7.85 29.83
CA ASP A 378 4.44 6.77 29.11
C ASP A 378 2.91 6.90 29.22
N GLU A 379 2.39 7.20 30.41
CA GLU A 379 0.96 7.43 30.63
C GLU A 379 0.48 8.67 29.87
N ALA A 380 1.30 9.74 29.88
CA ALA A 380 1.02 10.98 29.14
C ALA A 380 0.92 10.69 27.63
N VAL A 381 1.83 9.89 27.07
CA VAL A 381 1.82 9.48 25.65
C VAL A 381 0.54 8.71 25.32
N GLN A 382 0.14 7.73 26.13
CA GLN A 382 -1.09 6.96 25.87
C GLN A 382 -2.32 7.86 25.82
N LYS A 383 -2.45 8.80 26.76
CA LYS A 383 -3.54 9.79 26.78
C LYS A 383 -3.48 10.71 25.57
N LEU A 384 -2.30 11.18 25.19
CA LEU A 384 -2.11 12.04 24.03
C LEU A 384 -2.47 11.35 22.71
N ILE A 385 -2.18 10.06 22.55
CA ILE A 385 -2.58 9.29 21.37
C ILE A 385 -4.10 9.35 21.18
N GLU A 386 -4.86 9.13 22.26
CA GLU A 386 -6.33 9.17 22.20
C GLU A 386 -6.86 10.60 21.94
N ILE A 387 -6.30 11.59 22.63
CA ILE A 387 -6.68 12.99 22.49
C ILE A 387 -6.39 13.46 21.06
N ASN A 388 -5.19 13.21 20.55
CA ASN A 388 -4.78 13.61 19.22
C ASN A 388 -5.61 12.95 18.13
N ARG A 389 -5.92 11.65 18.26
CA ARG A 389 -6.75 10.94 17.30
C ARG A 389 -8.15 11.55 17.23
N LYS A 390 -8.79 11.83 18.38
CA LYS A 390 -10.09 12.49 18.43
C LYS A 390 -10.03 13.91 17.88
N SER A 391 -9.00 14.67 18.25
CA SER A 391 -8.79 16.03 17.75
C SER A 391 -8.64 16.06 16.23
N LEU A 392 -7.77 15.24 15.68
CA LEU A 392 -7.59 15.12 14.23
C LEU A 392 -8.88 14.70 13.52
N GLU A 393 -9.61 13.73 14.08
CA GLU A 393 -10.91 13.33 13.56
C GLU A 393 -11.88 14.51 13.45
N TYR A 394 -11.98 15.31 14.51
CA TYR A 394 -12.86 16.47 14.54
C TYR A 394 -12.39 17.57 13.58
N PHE A 395 -11.13 17.96 13.63
CA PHE A 395 -10.61 19.01 12.74
C PHE A 395 -10.71 18.63 11.27
N LEU A 396 -10.43 17.38 10.92
CA LEU A 396 -10.58 16.88 9.54
C LEU A 396 -12.04 16.88 9.08
N ASN A 397 -12.98 16.46 9.93
CA ASN A 397 -14.39 16.52 9.60
C ASN A 397 -14.89 17.95 9.44
N MET A 398 -14.39 18.91 10.24
CA MET A 398 -14.77 20.31 10.17
C MET A 398 -14.37 21.01 8.86
N THR A 399 -13.41 20.45 8.11
CA THR A 399 -13.06 20.98 6.76
C THR A 399 -14.24 21.05 5.79
N LYS A 400 -15.33 20.33 6.08
CA LYS A 400 -16.58 20.39 5.30
C LYS A 400 -17.41 21.64 5.57
N HIS A 401 -17.17 22.33 6.69
CA HIS A 401 -18.01 23.40 7.21
C HIS A 401 -17.35 24.79 7.17
N TYR A 402 -16.04 24.84 6.91
CA TYR A 402 -15.27 26.06 6.90
C TYR A 402 -14.41 26.12 5.65
N ASN A 403 -14.59 27.15 4.83
CA ASN A 403 -13.85 27.31 3.57
C ASN A 403 -12.59 28.14 3.72
N GLU A 404 -12.64 29.21 4.55
CA GLU A 404 -11.52 30.13 4.77
C GLU A 404 -11.19 30.25 6.25
N ARG A 405 -9.91 30.50 6.57
CA ARG A 405 -9.41 30.68 7.94
C ARG A 405 -9.84 29.53 8.87
N LEU A 406 -9.82 28.30 8.34
CA LEU A 406 -10.33 27.09 8.99
C LEU A 406 -9.93 26.99 10.46
N GLN A 407 -8.63 27.10 10.79
CA GLN A 407 -8.16 26.97 12.17
C GLN A 407 -8.75 28.05 13.09
N SER A 408 -8.63 29.33 12.72
CA SER A 408 -9.11 30.44 13.55
C SER A 408 -10.63 30.42 13.73
N ALA A 409 -11.38 30.01 12.71
CA ALA A 409 -12.84 29.89 12.81
C ALA A 409 -13.24 28.76 13.76
N ILE A 410 -12.60 27.60 13.70
CA ILE A 410 -12.84 26.49 14.64
C ILE A 410 -12.51 26.93 16.07
N LEU A 411 -11.36 27.59 16.28
CA LEU A 411 -10.94 28.01 17.61
C LEU A 411 -11.87 29.11 18.20
N ALA A 412 -12.35 30.01 17.35
CA ALA A 412 -13.34 31.02 17.80
C ALA A 412 -14.66 30.36 18.24
N ASP A 413 -15.14 29.35 17.51
CA ASP A 413 -16.33 28.58 17.90
C ASP A 413 -16.10 27.80 19.20
N LEU A 414 -14.92 27.25 19.44
CA LEU A 414 -14.57 26.59 20.69
C LEU A 414 -14.52 27.57 21.85
N ASP A 415 -13.89 28.72 21.64
CA ASP A 415 -13.81 29.79 22.68
C ASP A 415 -15.21 30.34 23.03
N ARG A 416 -16.09 30.49 22.03
CA ARG A 416 -17.51 30.81 22.27
C ARG A 416 -18.22 29.73 23.06
N GLY A 417 -17.99 28.45 22.71
CA GLY A 417 -18.60 27.31 23.42
C GLY A 417 -18.21 27.15 24.88
N ILE A 418 -17.09 27.76 25.29
CA ILE A 418 -16.72 27.85 26.73
C ILE A 418 -17.69 28.72 27.50
N MET A 419 -18.13 29.83 26.90
CA MET A 419 -18.98 30.83 27.52
C MET A 419 -20.47 30.52 27.32
N ASP A 420 -20.83 29.85 26.22
CA ASP A 420 -22.21 29.56 25.81
C ASP A 420 -22.42 28.05 25.67
N ARG A 421 -23.04 27.44 26.67
CA ARG A 421 -23.25 25.97 26.69
C ARG A 421 -24.30 25.49 25.70
N ASP A 422 -25.26 26.30 25.35
CA ASP A 422 -26.30 25.93 24.39
C ASP A 422 -25.73 26.00 22.97
N PHE A 423 -24.93 27.03 22.69
CA PHE A 423 -24.14 27.07 21.46
C PHE A 423 -23.22 25.81 21.34
N LEU A 424 -22.52 25.42 22.40
CA LEU A 424 -21.65 24.25 22.37
C LEU A 424 -22.42 22.97 22.08
N LYS A 425 -23.60 22.78 22.62
CA LYS A 425 -24.47 21.62 22.31
C LYS A 425 -24.86 21.59 20.85
N GLU A 426 -25.27 22.74 20.31
CA GLU A 426 -25.66 22.90 18.92
C GLU A 426 -24.46 22.69 17.96
N PHE A 427 -23.33 23.30 18.27
CA PHE A 427 -22.09 23.13 17.56
C PHE A 427 -21.69 21.63 17.43
N ARG A 428 -21.70 20.92 18.56
CA ARG A 428 -21.40 19.48 18.57
C ARG A 428 -22.40 18.65 17.76
N LYS A 429 -23.68 18.98 17.83
CA LYS A 429 -24.75 18.28 17.09
C LYS A 429 -24.58 18.45 15.58
N ASN A 430 -24.23 19.64 15.12
CA ASN A 430 -24.26 20.02 13.72
C ASN A 430 -22.91 19.85 13.00
N LYS A 431 -21.79 20.00 13.72
CA LYS A 431 -20.46 20.01 13.11
C LYS A 431 -19.55 18.83 13.48
N LEU A 432 -19.86 18.07 14.55
CA LEU A 432 -19.03 16.94 14.99
C LEU A 432 -19.63 15.55 14.63
N LYS A 433 -20.75 15.52 13.93
CA LYS A 433 -21.33 14.30 13.38
C LYS A 433 -20.92 14.12 11.92
#